data_c4b3dc199b05b01d4badb01e97290e69
#
_entry.id   c4b3dc199b05b01d4badb01e97290e69
#
_cell.length_a   1.000
_cell.length_b   1.000
_cell.length_c   1.000
_cell.angle_alpha   90.00
_cell.angle_beta   90.00
_cell.angle_gamma   90.00
#
_symmetry.space_group_name_H-M   'P 1'
#
loop_
_entity.id
_entity.type
_entity.pdbx_description
1 polymer ?
#
loop_
_entity_poly.entity_id
_entity_poly.type
_entity_poly.pdbx_seq_one_letter_code
_entity_poly.pdbx_strand_id
1 'polypeptide(L)'
;SVDVDSIELMKLAQDIGVQYLDTVVEPWPGFYFGSTLPNAERTNYPLRERVRKLGKAYVGGPTAVSCCGANPGMVSWLLKEALLRLAADTGVTGDPQTREDWAALMQGLGVKGIHIAERDTQVSGKAKPPGVFVNTWSVDGLLSEGYQPAELGWGTHEKKLPPQGHAFDHGPGYAIWIDRPGADTRVRSWCPEVGPQFGYVITHNEALSIPDYYTVWDGTEAVYRPTCHYAYHPSNDAILSMHEMNGAGKRQPEQHILTVEEITDGGDDLGVFLYGHAKGAMWYGSRLSCDEARQLAPYQNATGMQVTSAVLAAMVWAAENPNRGFVEADEMDHLRCLEVQRPYLGRVECHYTDWTPLQNRINSFPEDRDDSDPWQFCNFLAV
;
A
#
# COMPACT_ATOMS: atom_id res chain seq x y z
N SER A 1 -7.26 15.32 -6.92
CA SER A 1 -7.31 16.64 -6.29
C SER A 1 -7.30 16.49 -4.79
N VAL A 2 -6.39 17.11 -4.10
CA VAL A 2 -6.26 17.08 -2.62
C VAL A 2 -7.20 18.08 -1.91
N ASP A 3 -8.01 18.82 -2.66
CA ASP A 3 -8.85 19.91 -2.13
C ASP A 3 -10.35 19.64 -2.27
N VAL A 4 -10.74 18.44 -2.67
CA VAL A 4 -12.13 18.06 -2.90
C VAL A 4 -12.38 16.65 -2.36
N ASP A 5 -13.50 16.48 -1.63
CA ASP A 5 -13.92 15.17 -1.12
C ASP A 5 -14.22 14.19 -2.27
N SER A 6 -13.44 13.11 -2.32
CA SER A 6 -13.55 12.08 -3.35
C SER A 6 -14.93 11.40 -3.35
N ILE A 7 -15.55 11.22 -2.18
CA ILE A 7 -16.85 10.54 -2.05
C ILE A 7 -17.97 11.39 -2.65
N GLU A 8 -17.91 12.72 -2.48
CA GLU A 8 -18.86 13.63 -3.13
C GLU A 8 -18.68 13.64 -4.64
N LEU A 9 -17.43 13.61 -5.14
CA LEU A 9 -17.15 13.49 -6.58
C LEU A 9 -17.60 12.14 -7.14
N MET A 10 -17.36 11.04 -6.46
CA MET A 10 -17.85 9.72 -6.84
C MET A 10 -19.38 9.72 -6.97
N LYS A 11 -20.07 10.29 -5.97
CA LYS A 11 -21.53 10.42 -6.00
C LYS A 11 -22.00 11.27 -7.19
N LEU A 12 -21.39 12.42 -7.40
CA LEU A 12 -21.70 13.28 -8.54
C LEU A 12 -21.53 12.53 -9.87
N ALA A 13 -20.40 11.82 -10.05
CA ALA A 13 -20.13 11.04 -11.26
C ALA A 13 -21.24 9.99 -11.52
N GLN A 14 -21.68 9.28 -10.47
CA GLN A 14 -22.78 8.33 -10.56
C GLN A 14 -24.10 9.03 -10.94
N ASP A 15 -24.43 10.14 -10.29
CA ASP A 15 -25.68 10.88 -10.52
C ASP A 15 -25.80 11.44 -11.96
N ILE A 16 -24.67 11.82 -12.57
CA ILE A 16 -24.64 12.34 -13.96
C ILE A 16 -24.29 11.29 -15.01
N GLY A 17 -24.06 10.03 -14.61
CA GLY A 17 -23.84 8.91 -15.51
C GLY A 17 -22.45 8.87 -16.17
N VAL A 18 -21.39 9.33 -15.48
CA VAL A 18 -20.01 9.29 -15.97
C VAL A 18 -19.15 8.37 -15.12
N GLN A 19 -18.11 7.81 -15.74
CA GLN A 19 -17.11 7.01 -15.03
C GLN A 19 -16.24 7.89 -14.13
N TYR A 20 -15.71 7.28 -13.06
CA TYR A 20 -14.83 7.93 -12.10
C TYR A 20 -13.57 7.10 -11.86
N LEU A 21 -12.47 7.76 -11.59
CA LEU A 21 -11.23 7.13 -11.14
C LEU A 21 -10.45 8.10 -10.26
N ASP A 22 -9.94 7.60 -9.13
CA ASP A 22 -8.96 8.29 -8.30
C ASP A 22 -7.82 7.36 -7.89
N THR A 23 -6.76 7.96 -7.32
CA THR A 23 -5.62 7.24 -6.75
C THR A 23 -5.67 7.16 -5.22
N VAL A 24 -6.56 7.94 -4.61
CA VAL A 24 -6.75 8.02 -3.16
C VAL A 24 -8.14 8.58 -2.85
N VAL A 25 -8.75 8.13 -1.76
CA VAL A 25 -9.99 8.74 -1.25
C VAL A 25 -9.63 9.92 -0.37
N GLU A 26 -9.65 11.12 -0.94
CA GLU A 26 -9.40 12.36 -0.20
C GLU A 26 -10.68 12.90 0.45
N PRO A 27 -10.62 13.30 1.73
CA PRO A 27 -11.67 14.08 2.37
C PRO A 27 -11.47 15.59 2.12
N TRP A 28 -12.44 16.41 2.52
CA TRP A 28 -12.29 17.87 2.53
C TRP A 28 -11.06 18.33 3.34
N PRO A 29 -10.42 19.46 2.97
CA PRO A 29 -9.29 20.02 3.70
C PRO A 29 -9.56 20.18 5.21
N GLY A 30 -8.54 19.92 6.03
CA GLY A 30 -8.63 20.00 7.50
C GLY A 30 -9.00 18.68 8.19
N PHE A 31 -9.24 17.62 7.45
CA PHE A 31 -9.56 16.31 8.02
C PHE A 31 -8.38 15.70 8.79
N TYR A 32 -7.18 15.74 8.23
CA TYR A 32 -5.99 15.11 8.82
C TYR A 32 -5.31 15.98 9.87
N PHE A 33 -5.22 17.29 9.64
CA PHE A 33 -4.52 18.25 10.48
C PHE A 33 -5.51 19.24 11.11
N GLY A 34 -5.37 19.48 12.42
CA GLY A 34 -6.24 20.40 13.15
C GLY A 34 -7.67 19.91 13.35
N SER A 35 -7.96 18.68 13.01
CA SER A 35 -9.26 18.06 13.23
C SER A 35 -9.54 17.79 14.69
N THR A 36 -10.80 17.94 15.10
CA THR A 36 -11.29 17.54 16.43
C THR A 36 -11.82 16.10 16.44
N LEU A 37 -11.74 15.40 15.30
CA LEU A 37 -12.17 14.00 15.20
C LEU A 37 -11.25 13.08 16.00
N PRO A 38 -11.80 12.01 16.61
CA PRO A 38 -11.01 10.95 17.22
C PRO A 38 -9.99 10.36 16.22
N ASN A 39 -8.89 9.81 16.71
CA ASN A 39 -7.85 9.21 15.85
C ASN A 39 -8.41 8.10 14.95
N ALA A 40 -9.28 7.22 15.47
CA ALA A 40 -9.94 6.18 14.68
C ALA A 40 -10.70 6.72 13.44
N GLU A 41 -11.28 7.91 13.55
CA GLU A 41 -12.07 8.54 12.48
C GLU A 41 -11.19 9.28 11.44
N ARG A 42 -9.88 9.41 11.69
CA ARG A 42 -8.92 10.08 10.81
C ARG A 42 -8.02 9.09 10.07
N THR A 43 -8.53 7.89 9.81
CA THR A 43 -7.86 6.82 9.07
C THR A 43 -8.58 6.53 7.76
N ASN A 44 -8.02 5.68 6.91
CA ASN A 44 -8.65 5.28 5.66
C ASN A 44 -9.84 4.31 5.87
N TYR A 45 -9.88 3.57 6.97
CA TYR A 45 -10.94 2.60 7.23
C TYR A 45 -12.36 3.21 7.20
N PRO A 46 -12.68 4.28 7.96
CA PRO A 46 -13.99 4.90 7.88
C PRO A 46 -14.27 5.54 6.50
N LEU A 47 -13.26 6.08 5.82
CA LEU A 47 -13.42 6.60 4.46
C LEU A 47 -13.80 5.49 3.50
N ARG A 48 -13.07 4.37 3.52
CA ARG A 48 -13.36 3.18 2.70
C ARG A 48 -14.76 2.61 2.98
N GLU A 49 -15.17 2.51 4.25
CA GLU A 49 -16.52 2.04 4.60
C GLU A 49 -17.62 2.99 4.09
N ARG A 50 -17.37 4.30 4.05
CA ARG A 50 -18.28 5.28 3.41
C ARG A 50 -18.38 5.04 1.89
N VAL A 51 -17.27 4.80 1.19
CA VAL A 51 -17.27 4.45 -0.25
C VAL A 51 -18.05 3.16 -0.49
N ARG A 52 -17.78 2.11 0.29
CA ARG A 52 -18.51 0.83 0.19
C ARG A 52 -20.01 0.98 0.44
N LYS A 53 -20.39 1.81 1.40
CA LYS A 53 -21.80 2.11 1.66
C LYS A 53 -22.43 2.85 0.49
N LEU A 54 -21.74 3.83 -0.08
CA LEU A 54 -22.20 4.56 -1.27
C LEU A 54 -22.37 3.60 -2.45
N GLY A 55 -21.40 2.70 -2.70
CA GLY A 55 -21.43 1.74 -3.79
C GLY A 55 -22.66 0.84 -3.80
N LYS A 56 -23.21 0.51 -2.61
CA LYS A 56 -24.45 -0.29 -2.51
C LYS A 56 -25.67 0.39 -3.14
N ALA A 57 -25.68 1.71 -3.24
CA ALA A 57 -26.76 2.46 -3.86
C ALA A 57 -26.65 2.54 -5.39
N TYR A 58 -25.47 2.23 -5.95
CA TYR A 58 -25.16 2.39 -7.38
C TYR A 58 -24.71 1.09 -8.05
N VAL A 59 -25.26 -0.04 -7.62
CA VAL A 59 -24.96 -1.36 -8.23
C VAL A 59 -25.32 -1.33 -9.72
N GLY A 60 -24.35 -1.67 -10.59
CA GLY A 60 -24.51 -1.62 -12.05
C GLY A 60 -24.54 -0.21 -12.64
N GLY A 61 -24.22 0.81 -11.87
CA GLY A 61 -23.98 2.17 -12.35
C GLY A 61 -22.66 2.30 -13.11
N PRO A 62 -22.33 3.51 -13.59
CA PRO A 62 -21.04 3.78 -14.22
C PRO A 62 -19.88 3.28 -13.37
N THR A 63 -18.84 2.77 -14.02
CA THR A 63 -17.66 2.27 -13.31
C THR A 63 -16.96 3.40 -12.56
N ALA A 64 -16.79 3.21 -11.25
CA ALA A 64 -16.05 4.10 -10.37
C ALA A 64 -14.91 3.30 -9.73
N VAL A 65 -13.68 3.51 -10.22
CA VAL A 65 -12.48 2.88 -9.69
C VAL A 65 -11.96 3.73 -8.54
N SER A 66 -11.94 3.16 -7.35
CA SER A 66 -11.48 3.82 -6.14
C SER A 66 -10.08 3.38 -5.77
N CYS A 67 -9.21 4.34 -5.48
CA CYS A 67 -7.84 4.10 -5.03
C CYS A 67 -7.03 3.22 -6.00
N CYS A 68 -6.73 3.72 -7.20
CA CYS A 68 -5.94 2.98 -8.18
C CYS A 68 -4.79 3.83 -8.77
N GLY A 69 -3.61 3.60 -8.22
CA GLY A 69 -2.31 4.08 -8.66
C GLY A 69 -1.29 2.96 -8.57
N ALA A 70 -0.09 3.22 -8.11
CA ALA A 70 0.90 2.17 -7.89
C ALA A 70 0.54 1.33 -6.65
N ASN A 71 0.35 1.99 -5.53
CA ASN A 71 -0.17 1.47 -4.26
C ASN A 71 -0.97 2.58 -3.56
N PRO A 72 -2.28 2.38 -3.41
CA PRO A 72 -3.11 1.26 -3.90
C PRO A 72 -3.18 1.18 -5.43
N GLY A 73 -3.44 -0.02 -5.95
CA GLY A 73 -3.64 -0.26 -7.39
C GLY A 73 -2.79 -1.41 -7.94
N MET A 74 -1.68 -1.09 -8.61
CA MET A 74 -0.75 -2.06 -9.23
C MET A 74 -0.38 -3.22 -8.30
N VAL A 75 -0.14 -2.95 -7.03
CA VAL A 75 0.27 -3.98 -6.06
C VAL A 75 -0.79 -5.07 -5.87
N SER A 76 -2.08 -4.76 -6.01
CA SER A 76 -3.15 -5.76 -6.01
C SER A 76 -3.08 -6.70 -7.22
N TRP A 77 -2.69 -6.19 -8.38
CA TRP A 77 -2.49 -7.00 -9.59
C TRP A 77 -1.21 -7.84 -9.49
N LEU A 78 -0.12 -7.26 -9.00
CA LEU A 78 1.14 -7.98 -8.75
C LEU A 78 0.95 -9.07 -7.68
N LEU A 79 0.10 -8.86 -6.67
CA LEU A 79 -0.23 -9.87 -5.67
C LEU A 79 -0.88 -11.09 -6.29
N LYS A 80 -1.80 -10.92 -7.24
CA LYS A 80 -2.42 -12.04 -7.96
C LYS A 80 -1.39 -12.84 -8.76
N GLU A 81 -0.49 -12.17 -9.50
CA GLU A 81 0.62 -12.85 -10.19
C GLU A 81 1.57 -13.56 -9.21
N ALA A 82 1.88 -12.92 -8.08
CA ALA A 82 2.71 -13.52 -7.03
C ALA A 82 2.10 -14.81 -6.46
N LEU A 83 0.79 -14.83 -6.21
CA LEU A 83 0.08 -16.02 -5.75
C LEU A 83 0.09 -17.14 -6.79
N LEU A 84 -0.15 -16.83 -8.06
CA LEU A 84 -0.08 -17.81 -9.13
C LEU A 84 1.35 -18.36 -9.29
N ARG A 85 2.36 -17.50 -9.18
CA ARG A 85 3.76 -17.92 -9.20
C ARG A 85 4.09 -18.84 -8.02
N LEU A 86 3.69 -18.46 -6.80
CA LEU A 86 3.89 -19.26 -5.61
C LEU A 86 3.17 -20.62 -5.71
N ALA A 87 1.94 -20.64 -6.25
CA ALA A 87 1.19 -21.86 -6.49
C ALA A 87 1.93 -22.81 -7.44
N ALA A 88 2.41 -22.29 -8.57
CA ALA A 88 3.21 -23.06 -9.53
C ALA A 88 4.51 -23.61 -8.88
N ASP A 89 5.23 -22.81 -8.11
CA ASP A 89 6.51 -23.17 -7.49
C ASP A 89 6.35 -24.11 -6.28
N THR A 90 5.14 -24.26 -5.73
CA THR A 90 4.81 -25.16 -4.61
C THR A 90 3.96 -26.36 -5.02
N GLY A 91 3.57 -26.43 -6.31
CA GLY A 91 2.72 -27.52 -6.83
C GLY A 91 1.26 -27.46 -6.38
N VAL A 92 0.82 -26.30 -5.87
CA VAL A 92 -0.59 -26.06 -5.57
C VAL A 92 -1.30 -25.74 -6.86
N THR A 93 -2.37 -26.44 -7.15
CA THR A 93 -3.19 -26.21 -8.36
C THR A 93 -4.38 -25.31 -8.02
N GLY A 94 -4.66 -24.33 -8.87
CA GLY A 94 -5.82 -23.47 -8.77
C GLY A 94 -5.93 -22.57 -10.00
N ASP A 95 -7.16 -22.28 -10.41
CA ASP A 95 -7.49 -21.31 -11.46
C ASP A 95 -8.57 -20.37 -10.89
N PRO A 96 -8.16 -19.43 -10.01
CA PRO A 96 -9.10 -18.59 -9.28
C PRO A 96 -9.80 -17.60 -10.22
N GLN A 97 -11.13 -17.61 -10.20
CA GLN A 97 -11.99 -16.76 -11.03
C GLN A 97 -12.78 -15.76 -10.17
N THR A 98 -13.10 -16.14 -8.93
CA THR A 98 -13.89 -15.35 -8.00
C THR A 98 -13.05 -14.86 -6.84
N ARG A 99 -13.55 -13.89 -6.08
CA ARG A 99 -12.95 -13.43 -4.83
C ARG A 99 -12.69 -14.58 -3.85
N GLU A 100 -13.68 -15.49 -3.75
CA GLU A 100 -13.62 -16.66 -2.88
C GLU A 100 -12.52 -17.63 -3.32
N ASP A 101 -12.35 -17.85 -4.63
CA ASP A 101 -11.28 -18.69 -5.17
C ASP A 101 -9.90 -18.11 -4.87
N TRP A 102 -9.72 -16.79 -5.01
CA TRP A 102 -8.47 -16.10 -4.67
C TRP A 102 -8.16 -16.18 -3.17
N ALA A 103 -9.16 -15.99 -2.32
CA ALA A 103 -9.00 -16.13 -0.87
C ALA A 103 -8.64 -17.58 -0.47
N ALA A 104 -9.31 -18.57 -1.06
CA ALA A 104 -9.04 -19.99 -0.84
C ALA A 104 -7.62 -20.38 -1.34
N LEU A 105 -7.19 -19.86 -2.49
CA LEU A 105 -5.82 -20.07 -2.99
C LEU A 105 -4.79 -19.51 -2.01
N MET A 106 -4.94 -18.28 -1.56
CA MET A 106 -4.02 -17.64 -0.62
C MET A 106 -3.94 -18.42 0.70
N GLN A 107 -5.08 -18.83 1.24
CA GLN A 107 -5.17 -19.69 2.43
C GLN A 107 -4.46 -21.03 2.19
N GLY A 108 -4.75 -21.69 1.07
CA GLY A 108 -4.15 -23.00 0.70
C GLY A 108 -2.63 -22.95 0.53
N LEU A 109 -2.09 -21.81 0.10
CA LEU A 109 -0.66 -21.53 0.02
C LEU A 109 -0.01 -21.29 1.40
N GLY A 110 -0.81 -21.08 2.44
CA GLY A 110 -0.33 -20.83 3.80
C GLY A 110 0.25 -19.44 4.01
N VAL A 111 -0.11 -18.46 3.13
CA VAL A 111 0.32 -17.07 3.30
C VAL A 111 -0.30 -16.51 4.57
N LYS A 112 0.54 -16.07 5.51
CA LYS A 112 0.09 -15.43 6.76
C LYS A 112 -0.13 -13.95 6.60
N GLY A 113 0.71 -13.30 5.79
CA GLY A 113 0.55 -11.89 5.55
C GLY A 113 1.31 -11.41 4.32
N ILE A 114 1.00 -10.17 3.99
CA ILE A 114 1.60 -9.42 2.89
C ILE A 114 2.02 -8.07 3.46
N HIS A 115 3.16 -7.58 3.10
CA HIS A 115 3.37 -6.15 3.18
C HIS A 115 3.80 -5.59 1.84
N ILE A 116 3.40 -4.36 1.57
CA ILE A 116 3.87 -3.62 0.42
C ILE A 116 5.27 -3.17 0.76
N ALA A 117 6.26 -3.82 0.16
CA ALA A 117 7.68 -3.56 0.40
C ALA A 117 8.19 -2.63 -0.69
N GLU A 118 8.42 -1.38 -0.31
CA GLU A 118 8.88 -0.35 -1.23
C GLU A 118 10.17 0.28 -0.75
N ARG A 119 11.02 0.58 -1.71
CA ARG A 119 12.24 1.34 -1.50
C ARG A 119 12.46 2.34 -2.62
N ASP A 120 12.28 3.61 -2.29
CA ASP A 120 12.68 4.73 -3.13
C ASP A 120 14.17 5.02 -2.91
N THR A 121 14.98 4.84 -3.95
CA THR A 121 16.43 5.11 -3.96
C THR A 121 16.79 6.35 -4.78
N GLN A 122 15.80 7.08 -5.26
CA GLN A 122 16.01 8.29 -6.07
C GLN A 122 16.74 9.36 -5.26
N VAL A 123 17.81 9.91 -5.82
CA VAL A 123 18.68 10.88 -5.16
C VAL A 123 18.94 12.09 -6.03
N SER A 124 19.06 13.26 -5.38
CA SER A 124 19.59 14.45 -6.01
C SER A 124 21.09 14.57 -5.78
N GLY A 125 21.77 15.27 -6.68
CA GLY A 125 23.21 15.59 -6.52
C GLY A 125 23.49 16.66 -5.46
N LYS A 126 22.46 17.14 -4.73
CA LYS A 126 22.57 18.22 -3.76
C LYS A 126 22.07 17.74 -2.39
N ALA A 127 22.68 18.23 -1.33
CA ALA A 127 22.18 17.97 0.01
C ALA A 127 20.84 18.70 0.23
N LYS A 128 19.92 18.05 0.94
CA LYS A 128 18.63 18.64 1.35
C LYS A 128 18.86 19.95 2.13
N PRO A 129 18.24 21.07 1.71
CA PRO A 129 18.36 22.33 2.43
C PRO A 129 17.64 22.28 3.79
N PRO A 130 18.17 22.91 4.84
CA PRO A 130 17.43 23.11 6.09
C PRO A 130 16.15 23.94 5.86
N GLY A 131 15.06 23.60 6.55
CA GLY A 131 13.78 24.31 6.45
C GLY A 131 12.97 24.02 5.19
N VAL A 132 13.43 23.10 4.34
CA VAL A 132 12.70 22.65 3.15
C VAL A 132 12.33 21.17 3.31
N PHE A 133 11.06 20.83 3.15
CA PHE A 133 10.66 19.41 3.03
C PHE A 133 10.89 18.97 1.59
N VAL A 134 11.77 18.00 1.38
CA VAL A 134 12.12 17.49 0.05
C VAL A 134 11.56 16.07 -0.13
N ASN A 135 10.93 15.80 -1.26
CA ASN A 135 10.44 14.48 -1.64
C ASN A 135 10.58 14.25 -3.15
N THR A 136 10.43 13.03 -3.61
CA THR A 136 10.44 12.60 -5.02
C THR A 136 9.04 12.63 -5.66
N TRP A 137 8.01 12.74 -4.85
CA TRP A 137 6.61 12.89 -5.22
C TRP A 137 5.91 13.89 -4.29
N SER A 138 4.58 13.98 -4.29
CA SER A 138 3.81 14.98 -3.52
C SER A 138 4.23 15.03 -2.05
N VAL A 139 4.70 16.20 -1.60
CA VAL A 139 4.99 16.43 -0.17
C VAL A 139 3.71 16.44 0.64
N ASP A 140 2.66 17.11 0.16
CA ASP A 140 1.37 17.14 0.87
C ASP A 140 0.72 15.74 0.94
N GLY A 141 0.86 14.91 -0.10
CA GLY A 141 0.47 13.50 -0.08
C GLY A 141 1.20 12.74 1.01
N LEU A 142 2.54 12.77 1.03
CA LEU A 142 3.34 12.09 2.05
C LEU A 142 2.99 12.56 3.47
N LEU A 143 2.73 13.85 3.67
CA LEU A 143 2.36 14.38 4.97
C LEU A 143 0.95 13.96 5.39
N SER A 144 -0.03 13.97 4.48
CA SER A 144 -1.40 13.55 4.80
C SER A 144 -1.47 12.06 5.15
N GLU A 145 -0.80 11.21 4.41
CA GLU A 145 -0.74 9.77 4.64
C GLU A 145 0.12 9.40 5.86
N GLY A 146 1.29 10.04 5.99
CA GLY A 146 2.27 9.72 7.03
C GLY A 146 1.88 10.17 8.43
N TYR A 147 1.07 11.22 8.56
CA TYR A 147 0.67 11.79 9.85
C TYR A 147 -0.77 11.44 10.26
N GLN A 148 -1.42 10.55 9.53
CA GLN A 148 -2.54 9.79 10.03
C GLN A 148 -2.06 8.75 11.05
N PRO A 149 -2.95 8.23 11.94
CA PRO A 149 -2.63 7.05 12.74
C PRO A 149 -2.20 5.90 11.82
N ALA A 150 -1.15 5.18 12.19
CA ALA A 150 -0.76 3.99 11.46
C ALA A 150 -1.93 2.99 11.42
N GLU A 151 -2.19 2.40 10.27
CA GLU A 151 -3.33 1.54 10.02
C GLU A 151 -2.91 0.33 9.20
N LEU A 152 -3.48 -0.81 9.50
CA LEU A 152 -3.14 -2.06 8.82
C LEU A 152 -4.27 -3.08 8.88
N GLY A 153 -4.32 -3.95 7.89
CA GLY A 153 -5.19 -5.12 7.92
C GLY A 153 -4.73 -6.12 8.95
N TRP A 154 -5.70 -6.72 9.67
CA TRP A 154 -5.40 -7.59 10.80
C TRP A 154 -5.74 -9.03 10.50
N GLY A 155 -4.69 -9.87 10.45
CA GLY A 155 -4.79 -11.29 10.12
C GLY A 155 -5.35 -12.15 11.24
N THR A 156 -5.99 -13.25 10.88
CA THR A 156 -6.56 -14.19 11.84
C THR A 156 -5.49 -15.01 12.59
N HIS A 157 -4.25 -15.01 12.13
CA HIS A 157 -3.13 -15.67 12.78
C HIS A 157 -2.48 -14.83 13.89
N GLU A 158 -2.80 -13.55 13.97
CA GLU A 158 -2.22 -12.64 14.96
C GLU A 158 -2.74 -12.94 16.35
N LYS A 159 -1.83 -13.09 17.32
CA LYS A 159 -2.17 -13.52 18.68
C LYS A 159 -2.56 -12.37 19.61
N LYS A 160 -2.03 -11.17 19.38
CA LYS A 160 -2.27 -9.99 20.22
C LYS A 160 -2.09 -8.71 19.43
N LEU A 161 -2.83 -7.68 19.81
CA LEU A 161 -2.64 -6.32 19.26
C LEU A 161 -1.25 -5.79 19.60
N PRO A 162 -0.65 -4.96 18.71
CA PRO A 162 0.59 -4.26 19.02
C PRO A 162 0.38 -3.22 20.15
N PRO A 163 1.47 -2.74 20.78
CA PRO A 163 1.37 -1.61 21.70
C PRO A 163 0.65 -0.43 21.05
N GLN A 164 -0.30 0.18 21.78
CA GLN A 164 -1.16 1.27 21.29
C GLN A 164 -2.05 0.87 20.08
N GLY A 165 -2.19 -0.42 19.81
CA GLY A 165 -3.07 -0.94 18.76
C GLY A 165 -4.51 -1.04 19.23
N HIS A 166 -5.46 -0.67 18.36
CA HIS A 166 -6.89 -0.65 18.62
C HIS A 166 -7.66 -1.28 17.46
N ALA A 167 -8.63 -2.12 17.77
CA ALA A 167 -9.60 -2.57 16.79
C ALA A 167 -10.62 -1.45 16.53
N PHE A 168 -11.15 -1.41 15.31
CA PHE A 168 -12.30 -0.56 15.01
C PHE A 168 -13.57 -1.14 15.66
N ASP A 169 -14.43 -0.28 16.16
CA ASP A 169 -15.70 -0.64 16.83
C ASP A 169 -16.87 -0.79 15.84
N HIS A 170 -16.62 -0.55 14.56
CA HIS A 170 -17.61 -0.63 13.48
C HIS A 170 -17.01 -1.33 12.23
N GLY A 171 -17.89 -1.64 11.26
CA GLY A 171 -17.52 -2.33 10.03
C GLY A 171 -17.21 -3.81 10.23
N PRO A 172 -16.63 -4.50 9.22
CA PRO A 172 -16.41 -5.94 9.24
C PRO A 172 -15.12 -6.38 9.98
N GLY A 173 -14.39 -5.46 10.62
CA GLY A 173 -13.27 -5.78 11.52
C GLY A 173 -12.04 -6.40 10.85
N TYR A 174 -11.75 -6.02 9.61
CA TYR A 174 -10.58 -6.51 8.87
C TYR A 174 -9.29 -5.71 9.15
N ALA A 175 -9.35 -4.66 9.95
CA ALA A 175 -8.22 -3.76 10.19
C ALA A 175 -8.13 -3.34 11.65
N ILE A 176 -6.96 -2.80 12.00
CA ILE A 176 -6.66 -2.13 13.26
C ILE A 176 -5.96 -0.79 12.98
N TRP A 177 -5.91 0.08 13.96
CA TRP A 177 -5.10 1.29 13.94
C TRP A 177 -4.20 1.36 15.17
N ILE A 178 -3.09 2.10 15.06
CA ILE A 178 -2.12 2.31 16.14
C ILE A 178 -2.15 3.81 16.50
N ASP A 179 -2.22 4.12 17.78
CA ASP A 179 -2.26 5.51 18.28
C ASP A 179 -0.88 6.20 18.16
N ARG A 180 -0.34 6.15 16.95
CA ARG A 180 0.93 6.77 16.51
C ARG A 180 0.84 7.10 15.03
N PRO A 181 1.48 8.20 14.55
CA PRO A 181 1.58 8.48 13.13
C PRO A 181 2.26 7.35 12.35
N GLY A 182 1.83 7.09 11.13
CA GLY A 182 2.49 6.14 10.24
C GLY A 182 3.97 6.46 10.02
N ALA A 183 4.30 7.75 9.87
CA ALA A 183 5.68 8.24 9.72
C ALA A 183 6.57 8.07 10.98
N ASP A 184 5.98 7.71 12.13
CA ASP A 184 6.69 7.35 13.37
C ASP A 184 6.60 5.85 13.68
N THR A 185 5.86 5.08 12.91
CA THR A 185 5.67 3.65 13.09
C THR A 185 6.53 2.88 12.10
N ARG A 186 7.63 2.31 12.57
CA ARG A 186 8.58 1.59 11.73
C ARG A 186 8.37 0.08 11.84
N VAL A 187 8.57 -0.60 10.72
CA VAL A 187 8.57 -2.06 10.63
C VAL A 187 9.84 -2.55 9.93
N ARG A 188 10.24 -3.76 10.25
CA ARG A 188 11.26 -4.50 9.52
C ARG A 188 10.65 -5.01 8.23
N SER A 189 11.37 -4.86 7.15
CA SER A 189 10.99 -5.26 5.80
C SER A 189 12.18 -5.83 5.06
N TRP A 190 11.94 -6.29 3.84
CA TRP A 190 12.97 -6.80 2.95
C TRP A 190 12.65 -6.40 1.51
N CYS A 191 13.65 -5.89 0.80
CA CYS A 191 13.58 -5.62 -0.64
C CYS A 191 14.77 -6.28 -1.34
N PRO A 192 14.68 -6.56 -2.65
CA PRO A 192 15.81 -7.04 -3.44
C PRO A 192 17.03 -6.11 -3.32
N GLU A 193 18.24 -6.64 -3.57
CA GLU A 193 19.54 -5.96 -3.50
C GLU A 193 19.95 -5.47 -2.10
N VAL A 194 19.09 -4.71 -1.42
CA VAL A 194 19.41 -4.19 -0.08
C VAL A 194 19.18 -5.21 1.03
N GLY A 195 18.28 -6.19 0.78
CA GLY A 195 17.90 -7.16 1.79
C GLY A 195 17.06 -6.54 2.92
N PRO A 196 17.36 -6.88 4.20
CA PRO A 196 16.64 -6.35 5.35
C PRO A 196 16.75 -4.82 5.47
N GLN A 197 15.62 -4.15 5.69
CA GLN A 197 15.54 -2.70 5.89
C GLN A 197 14.43 -2.32 6.87
N PHE A 198 14.35 -1.04 7.25
CA PHE A 198 13.17 -0.49 7.87
C PHE A 198 12.27 0.17 6.82
N GLY A 199 10.95 0.02 7.03
CA GLY A 199 9.94 0.79 6.34
C GLY A 199 9.03 1.48 7.35
N TYR A 200 8.26 2.47 6.91
CA TYR A 200 7.23 3.13 7.68
C TYR A 200 5.86 2.52 7.37
N VAL A 201 5.01 2.38 8.39
CA VAL A 201 3.62 1.94 8.25
C VAL A 201 2.76 3.16 7.91
N ILE A 202 3.01 3.72 6.73
CA ILE A 202 2.19 4.81 6.20
C ILE A 202 0.83 4.25 5.82
N THR A 203 -0.23 5.00 6.11
CA THR A 203 -1.61 4.57 5.89
C THR A 203 -1.93 4.54 4.41
N HIS A 204 -2.31 3.36 3.90
CA HIS A 204 -2.67 3.12 2.51
C HIS A 204 -3.88 2.20 2.37
N ASN A 205 -4.71 2.43 1.36
CA ASN A 205 -5.98 1.72 1.19
C ASN A 205 -5.80 0.23 0.90
N GLU A 206 -4.75 -0.18 0.19
CA GLU A 206 -4.48 -1.60 -0.09
C GLU A 206 -4.18 -2.42 1.18
N ALA A 207 -3.66 -1.78 2.24
CA ALA A 207 -3.52 -2.43 3.54
C ALA A 207 -4.87 -2.83 4.14
N LEU A 208 -5.97 -2.28 3.64
CA LEU A 208 -7.35 -2.54 4.03
C LEU A 208 -8.08 -3.42 3.02
N SER A 209 -7.98 -3.09 1.72
CA SER A 209 -8.72 -3.79 0.67
C SER A 209 -8.23 -5.22 0.46
N ILE A 210 -6.91 -5.45 0.51
CA ILE A 210 -6.32 -6.79 0.39
C ILE A 210 -6.83 -7.74 1.50
N PRO A 211 -6.71 -7.43 2.81
CA PRO A 211 -7.22 -8.35 3.83
C PRO A 211 -8.72 -8.57 3.73
N ASP A 212 -9.49 -7.55 3.41
CA ASP A 212 -10.93 -7.70 3.19
C ASP A 212 -11.21 -8.62 2.00
N TYR A 213 -10.55 -8.40 0.85
CA TYR A 213 -10.73 -9.20 -0.38
C TYR A 213 -10.35 -10.67 -0.19
N TYR A 214 -9.26 -10.96 0.51
CA TYR A 214 -8.75 -12.32 0.71
C TYR A 214 -9.25 -13.00 2.00
N THR A 215 -10.30 -12.49 2.63
CA THR A 215 -10.92 -13.14 3.79
C THR A 215 -11.74 -14.36 3.37
N VAL A 216 -11.47 -15.52 3.97
CA VAL A 216 -12.31 -16.71 3.89
C VAL A 216 -13.28 -16.71 5.06
N TRP A 217 -14.56 -16.83 4.76
CA TRP A 217 -15.64 -16.80 5.74
C TRP A 217 -16.23 -18.20 5.97
N ASP A 218 -16.52 -18.53 7.22
CA ASP A 218 -17.44 -19.61 7.60
C ASP A 218 -18.65 -18.98 8.30
N GLY A 219 -19.75 -18.87 7.56
CA GLY A 219 -20.89 -18.08 8.01
C GLY A 219 -20.51 -16.60 8.20
N THR A 220 -20.47 -16.15 9.45
CA THR A 220 -20.10 -14.78 9.83
C THR A 220 -18.70 -14.67 10.44
N GLU A 221 -18.02 -15.81 10.62
CA GLU A 221 -16.67 -15.87 11.19
C GLU A 221 -15.61 -15.83 10.10
N ALA A 222 -14.63 -14.96 10.24
CA ALA A 222 -13.46 -14.95 9.36
C ALA A 222 -12.50 -16.05 9.82
N VAL A 223 -12.49 -17.18 9.11
CA VAL A 223 -11.61 -18.33 9.42
C VAL A 223 -10.20 -18.15 8.88
N TYR A 224 -10.03 -17.31 7.90
CA TYR A 224 -8.74 -16.87 7.39
C TYR A 224 -8.81 -15.44 6.90
N ARG A 225 -7.78 -14.69 7.24
CA ARG A 225 -7.48 -13.36 6.72
C ARG A 225 -5.98 -13.10 6.85
N PRO A 226 -5.30 -12.58 5.81
CA PRO A 226 -3.90 -12.19 5.93
C PRO A 226 -3.75 -10.89 6.73
N THR A 227 -2.63 -10.71 7.44
CA THR A 227 -2.19 -9.36 7.85
C THR A 227 -1.70 -8.63 6.61
N CYS A 228 -2.02 -7.33 6.48
CA CYS A 228 -1.49 -6.51 5.39
C CYS A 228 -1.11 -5.12 5.90
N HIS A 229 0.08 -4.65 5.55
CA HIS A 229 0.54 -3.30 5.89
C HIS A 229 1.51 -2.75 4.84
N TYR A 230 1.68 -1.45 4.82
CA TYR A 230 2.75 -0.82 4.05
C TYR A 230 4.06 -0.86 4.84
N ALA A 231 5.16 -1.00 4.13
CA ALA A 231 6.53 -0.93 4.64
C ALA A 231 7.36 -0.06 3.68
N TYR A 232 7.07 1.22 3.68
CA TYR A 232 7.66 2.21 2.78
C TYR A 232 8.98 2.73 3.30
N HIS A 233 10.02 2.62 2.49
CA HIS A 233 11.29 3.31 2.71
C HIS A 233 11.40 4.48 1.73
N PRO A 234 11.06 5.72 2.15
CA PRO A 234 11.14 6.90 1.31
C PRO A 234 12.56 7.22 0.86
N SER A 235 12.70 8.13 -0.09
CA SER A 235 14.00 8.66 -0.48
C SER A 235 14.77 9.24 0.72
N ASN A 236 16.09 9.27 0.66
CA ASN A 236 16.92 9.79 1.76
C ASN A 236 16.55 11.23 2.13
N ASP A 237 16.26 12.08 1.14
CA ASP A 237 15.88 13.47 1.39
C ASP A 237 14.52 13.57 2.07
N ALA A 238 13.57 12.70 1.75
CA ALA A 238 12.28 12.63 2.44
C ALA A 238 12.44 12.16 3.89
N ILE A 239 13.27 11.14 4.15
CA ILE A 239 13.59 10.67 5.52
C ILE A 239 14.21 11.82 6.35
N LEU A 240 15.20 12.52 5.81
CA LEU A 240 15.80 13.68 6.49
C LEU A 240 14.80 14.79 6.73
N SER A 241 13.85 15.00 5.79
CA SER A 241 12.79 16.00 5.94
C SER A 241 11.82 15.64 7.07
N MET A 242 11.41 14.36 7.16
CA MET A 242 10.58 13.89 8.28
C MET A 242 11.31 14.00 9.62
N HIS A 243 12.60 13.67 9.68
CA HIS A 243 13.40 13.81 10.90
C HIS A 243 13.51 15.28 11.33
N GLU A 244 13.75 16.22 10.40
CA GLU A 244 13.78 17.65 10.70
C GLU A 244 12.42 18.14 11.22
N MET A 245 11.32 17.73 10.55
CA MET A 245 9.97 18.10 10.96
C MET A 245 9.65 17.60 12.37
N ASN A 246 9.92 16.33 12.65
CA ASN A 246 9.67 15.73 13.96
C ASN A 246 10.57 16.37 15.05
N GLY A 247 11.85 16.58 14.75
CA GLY A 247 12.79 17.22 15.66
C GLY A 247 12.45 18.68 15.97
N ALA A 248 11.91 19.42 15.00
CA ALA A 248 11.46 20.79 15.18
C ALA A 248 10.06 20.92 15.80
N GLY A 249 9.27 19.84 15.78
CA GLY A 249 7.86 19.81 16.20
C GLY A 249 6.94 20.68 15.34
N LYS A 250 7.32 20.94 14.10
CA LYS A 250 6.54 21.75 13.15
C LYS A 250 6.93 21.46 11.71
N ARG A 251 5.99 21.72 10.77
CA ARG A 251 6.28 21.65 9.34
C ARG A 251 7.36 22.65 8.93
N GLN A 252 8.17 22.26 7.96
CA GLN A 252 9.09 23.18 7.28
C GLN A 252 8.29 24.29 6.57
N PRO A 253 8.81 25.52 6.53
CA PRO A 253 8.14 26.64 5.86
C PRO A 253 8.06 26.48 4.33
N GLU A 254 8.94 25.67 3.76
CA GLU A 254 9.02 25.42 2.32
C GLU A 254 8.95 23.92 2.03
N GLN A 255 8.47 23.60 0.84
CA GLN A 255 8.45 22.23 0.30
C GLN A 255 8.99 22.21 -1.13
N HIS A 256 9.67 21.13 -1.48
CA HIS A 256 10.24 20.94 -2.80
C HIS A 256 10.06 19.49 -3.26
N ILE A 257 9.42 19.31 -4.41
CA ILE A 257 9.37 18.03 -5.10
C ILE A 257 10.54 18.03 -6.09
N LEU A 258 11.44 17.06 -5.97
CA LEU A 258 12.57 16.93 -6.88
C LEU A 258 12.07 16.78 -8.32
N THR A 259 12.54 17.66 -9.19
CA THR A 259 12.26 17.54 -10.62
C THR A 259 13.05 16.38 -11.22
N VAL A 260 12.64 15.94 -12.39
CA VAL A 260 13.33 14.85 -13.11
C VAL A 260 14.80 15.19 -13.39
N GLU A 261 15.11 16.46 -13.64
CA GLU A 261 16.48 16.95 -13.90
C GLU A 261 17.35 16.99 -12.62
N GLU A 262 16.71 17.12 -11.46
CA GLU A 262 17.41 17.12 -10.17
C GLU A 262 17.73 15.72 -9.67
N ILE A 263 16.94 14.72 -10.05
CA ILE A 263 17.18 13.31 -9.72
C ILE A 263 18.32 12.81 -10.61
N THR A 264 19.48 12.53 -10.01
CA THR A 264 20.72 12.15 -10.73
C THR A 264 20.91 10.65 -10.83
N ASP A 265 20.29 9.85 -9.97
CA ASP A 265 20.43 8.40 -9.92
C ASP A 265 19.28 7.76 -9.11
N GLY A 266 19.18 6.44 -9.16
CA GLY A 266 18.24 5.65 -8.38
C GLY A 266 17.00 5.25 -9.15
N GLY A 267 16.07 4.70 -8.41
CA GLY A 267 14.81 4.15 -8.93
C GLY A 267 13.88 3.83 -7.78
N ASP A 268 12.81 3.12 -8.10
CA ASP A 268 11.79 2.71 -7.15
C ASP A 268 11.54 1.20 -7.28
N ASP A 269 11.85 0.47 -6.22
CA ASP A 269 11.57 -0.96 -6.06
C ASP A 269 10.26 -1.09 -5.28
N LEU A 270 9.16 -1.35 -5.98
CA LEU A 270 7.83 -1.46 -5.39
C LEU A 270 7.22 -2.83 -5.66
N GLY A 271 6.94 -3.56 -4.59
CA GLY A 271 6.37 -4.91 -4.70
C GLY A 271 5.60 -5.38 -3.49
N VAL A 272 5.05 -6.57 -3.60
CA VAL A 272 4.38 -7.29 -2.53
C VAL A 272 5.34 -8.31 -1.92
N PHE A 273 5.46 -8.30 -0.59
CA PHE A 273 6.24 -9.27 0.17
C PHE A 273 5.30 -10.22 0.90
N LEU A 274 5.13 -11.43 0.34
CA LEU A 274 4.33 -12.49 0.92
C LEU A 274 5.16 -13.29 1.90
N TYR A 275 4.60 -13.62 3.06
CA TYR A 275 5.33 -14.37 4.08
C TYR A 275 4.46 -15.43 4.78
N GLY A 276 5.13 -16.39 5.41
CA GLY A 276 4.51 -17.47 6.19
C GLY A 276 4.19 -18.75 5.41
N HIS A 277 4.37 -18.73 4.09
CA HIS A 277 4.14 -19.88 3.20
C HIS A 277 5.30 -20.90 3.25
N ALA A 278 5.13 -22.07 2.60
CA ALA A 278 6.07 -23.17 2.66
C ALA A 278 7.50 -22.87 2.21
N LYS A 279 7.71 -21.81 1.40
CA LYS A 279 9.03 -21.34 0.93
C LYS A 279 9.57 -20.16 1.75
N GLY A 280 9.01 -19.87 2.94
CA GLY A 280 9.42 -18.78 3.82
C GLY A 280 8.79 -17.45 3.43
N ALA A 281 9.45 -16.64 2.63
CA ALA A 281 8.95 -15.38 2.12
C ALA A 281 9.33 -15.16 0.65
N MET A 282 8.57 -14.27 -0.02
CA MET A 282 8.75 -13.93 -1.44
C MET A 282 8.42 -12.47 -1.67
N TRP A 283 9.33 -11.74 -2.29
CA TRP A 283 9.04 -10.43 -2.88
C TRP A 283 8.74 -10.58 -4.36
N TYR A 284 7.67 -9.93 -4.83
CA TYR A 284 7.29 -9.88 -6.24
C TYR A 284 6.91 -8.45 -6.60
N GLY A 285 7.59 -7.85 -7.57
CA GLY A 285 7.35 -6.44 -7.85
C GLY A 285 8.11 -5.86 -9.02
N SER A 286 7.86 -4.57 -9.24
CA SER A 286 8.49 -3.70 -10.23
C SER A 286 9.77 -3.12 -9.68
N ARG A 287 10.81 -3.12 -10.51
CA ARG A 287 12.08 -2.45 -10.26
C ARG A 287 12.35 -1.52 -11.43
N LEU A 288 12.08 -0.25 -11.23
CA LEU A 288 12.14 0.78 -12.27
C LEU A 288 13.17 1.84 -11.89
N SER A 289 14.19 2.02 -12.75
CA SER A 289 15.14 3.11 -12.59
C SER A 289 14.60 4.42 -13.19
N CYS A 290 15.11 5.54 -12.70
CA CYS A 290 14.78 6.86 -13.27
C CYS A 290 15.20 6.96 -14.75
N ASP A 291 16.30 6.33 -15.14
CA ASP A 291 16.77 6.35 -16.52
C ASP A 291 15.81 5.60 -17.46
N GLU A 292 15.30 4.43 -17.03
CA GLU A 292 14.27 3.69 -17.79
C GLU A 292 12.97 4.50 -17.88
N ALA A 293 12.52 5.11 -16.77
CA ALA A 293 11.34 5.96 -16.78
C ALA A 293 11.46 7.14 -17.76
N ARG A 294 12.61 7.82 -17.78
CA ARG A 294 12.89 8.95 -18.70
C ARG A 294 12.93 8.53 -20.16
N GLN A 295 13.41 7.31 -20.47
CA GLN A 295 13.39 6.79 -21.84
C GLN A 295 11.97 6.60 -22.37
N LEU A 296 11.03 6.24 -21.48
CA LEU A 296 9.64 6.05 -21.84
C LEU A 296 8.87 7.36 -21.84
N ALA A 297 9.09 8.23 -20.86
CA ALA A 297 8.47 9.55 -20.76
C ALA A 297 9.49 10.55 -20.15
N PRO A 298 10.02 11.50 -20.93
CA PRO A 298 11.17 12.34 -20.53
C PRO A 298 11.01 13.15 -19.25
N TYR A 299 9.75 13.40 -18.82
CA TYR A 299 9.44 14.21 -17.63
C TYR A 299 8.93 13.38 -16.45
N GLN A 300 9.11 12.05 -16.49
CA GLN A 300 8.73 11.14 -15.40
C GLN A 300 9.95 10.65 -14.63
N ASN A 301 9.79 10.53 -13.32
CA ASN A 301 10.67 9.74 -12.46
C ASN A 301 10.10 8.32 -12.29
N ALA A 302 10.80 7.46 -11.55
CA ALA A 302 10.40 6.07 -11.39
C ALA A 302 9.03 5.93 -10.69
N THR A 303 8.84 6.56 -9.54
CA THR A 303 7.57 6.55 -8.78
C THR A 303 6.42 7.12 -9.60
N GLY A 304 6.62 8.29 -10.25
CA GLY A 304 5.60 8.91 -11.08
C GLY A 304 5.18 8.03 -12.28
N MET A 305 6.12 7.28 -12.87
CA MET A 305 5.83 6.34 -13.96
C MET A 305 4.99 5.15 -13.48
N GLN A 306 5.34 4.55 -12.33
CA GLN A 306 4.54 3.45 -11.77
C GLN A 306 3.12 3.88 -11.46
N VAL A 307 2.92 5.06 -10.86
CA VAL A 307 1.58 5.60 -10.55
C VAL A 307 0.79 5.89 -11.83
N THR A 308 1.36 6.67 -12.75
CA THR A 308 0.63 7.11 -13.95
C THR A 308 0.33 5.97 -14.91
N SER A 309 1.19 4.98 -15.02
CA SER A 309 0.94 3.77 -15.83
C SER A 309 -0.17 2.89 -15.24
N ALA A 310 -0.28 2.81 -13.91
CA ALA A 310 -1.39 2.12 -13.27
C ALA A 310 -2.72 2.86 -13.48
N VAL A 311 -2.72 4.20 -13.37
CA VAL A 311 -3.89 5.04 -13.72
C VAL A 311 -4.31 4.78 -15.17
N LEU A 312 -3.35 4.74 -16.11
CA LEU A 312 -3.63 4.42 -17.51
C LEU A 312 -4.29 3.04 -17.65
N ALA A 313 -3.76 2.02 -16.97
CA ALA A 313 -4.33 0.67 -17.01
C ALA A 313 -5.75 0.65 -16.45
N ALA A 314 -5.99 1.34 -15.34
CA ALA A 314 -7.32 1.46 -14.75
C ALA A 314 -8.30 2.21 -15.65
N MET A 315 -7.87 3.26 -16.34
CA MET A 315 -8.69 3.97 -17.33
C MET A 315 -9.09 3.08 -18.52
N VAL A 316 -8.14 2.30 -19.05
CA VAL A 316 -8.42 1.36 -20.14
C VAL A 316 -9.41 0.29 -19.65
N TRP A 317 -9.17 -0.30 -18.49
CA TRP A 317 -10.06 -1.31 -17.94
C TRP A 317 -11.47 -0.75 -17.66
N ALA A 318 -11.59 0.45 -17.11
CA ALA A 318 -12.88 1.10 -16.85
C ALA A 318 -13.66 1.37 -18.15
N ALA A 319 -12.97 1.81 -19.21
CA ALA A 319 -13.58 2.03 -20.52
C ALA A 319 -14.11 0.72 -21.14
N GLU A 320 -13.40 -0.39 -20.94
CA GLU A 320 -13.82 -1.72 -21.38
C GLU A 320 -14.94 -2.33 -20.49
N ASN A 321 -15.09 -1.83 -19.27
CA ASN A 321 -16.05 -2.29 -18.26
C ASN A 321 -16.92 -1.13 -17.72
N PRO A 322 -17.79 -0.52 -18.54
CA PRO A 322 -18.40 0.77 -18.26
C PRO A 322 -19.48 0.80 -17.17
N ASN A 323 -20.00 -0.37 -16.74
CA ASN A 323 -21.15 -0.48 -15.82
C ASN A 323 -20.89 -1.44 -14.65
N ARG A 324 -19.73 -1.32 -14.01
CA ARG A 324 -19.36 -2.19 -12.87
C ARG A 324 -19.76 -1.59 -11.51
N GLY A 325 -20.24 -0.34 -11.49
CA GLY A 325 -20.43 0.38 -10.23
C GLY A 325 -19.09 0.68 -9.56
N PHE A 326 -19.04 0.65 -8.24
CA PHE A 326 -17.81 0.87 -7.47
C PHE A 326 -16.94 -0.38 -7.46
N VAL A 327 -15.65 -0.20 -7.78
CA VAL A 327 -14.66 -1.28 -7.77
C VAL A 327 -13.34 -0.79 -7.16
N GLU A 328 -12.63 -1.69 -6.51
CA GLU A 328 -11.25 -1.52 -6.06
C GLU A 328 -10.32 -2.34 -6.97
N ALA A 329 -9.02 -2.06 -6.93
CA ALA A 329 -8.04 -2.73 -7.79
C ALA A 329 -8.02 -4.25 -7.64
N ASP A 330 -8.33 -4.76 -6.44
CA ASP A 330 -8.43 -6.19 -6.15
C ASP A 330 -9.53 -6.90 -6.96
N GLU A 331 -10.57 -6.17 -7.39
CA GLU A 331 -11.71 -6.70 -8.15
C GLU A 331 -11.51 -6.64 -9.67
N MET A 332 -10.46 -5.95 -10.12
CA MET A 332 -10.16 -5.77 -11.54
C MET A 332 -9.47 -7.00 -12.13
N ASP A 333 -9.60 -7.18 -13.46
CA ASP A 333 -8.83 -8.17 -14.19
C ASP A 333 -7.34 -7.79 -14.22
N HIS A 334 -6.57 -8.43 -13.37
CA HIS A 334 -5.14 -8.17 -13.21
C HIS A 334 -4.34 -8.45 -14.48
N LEU A 335 -4.72 -9.46 -15.28
CA LEU A 335 -4.01 -9.78 -16.53
C LEU A 335 -4.16 -8.63 -17.52
N ARG A 336 -5.39 -8.11 -17.68
CA ARG A 336 -5.66 -6.98 -18.57
C ARG A 336 -4.98 -5.71 -18.10
N CYS A 337 -5.05 -5.42 -16.80
CA CYS A 337 -4.41 -4.24 -16.23
C CYS A 337 -2.88 -4.31 -16.39
N LEU A 338 -2.27 -5.45 -16.08
CA LEU A 338 -0.82 -5.64 -16.22
C LEU A 338 -0.37 -5.69 -17.69
N GLU A 339 -1.20 -6.18 -18.62
CA GLU A 339 -0.91 -6.09 -20.04
C GLU A 339 -0.68 -4.63 -20.49
N VAL A 340 -1.52 -3.71 -20.01
CA VAL A 340 -1.39 -2.27 -20.31
C VAL A 340 -0.18 -1.67 -19.60
N GLN A 341 0.04 -2.04 -18.33
CA GLN A 341 1.02 -1.38 -17.47
C GLN A 341 2.45 -1.91 -17.64
N ARG A 342 2.62 -3.19 -17.97
CA ARG A 342 3.92 -3.89 -17.98
C ARG A 342 5.04 -3.17 -18.76
N PRO A 343 4.77 -2.51 -19.91
CA PRO A 343 5.80 -1.76 -20.62
C PRO A 343 6.45 -0.62 -19.82
N TYR A 344 5.84 -0.21 -18.72
CA TYR A 344 6.26 0.94 -17.90
C TYR A 344 6.83 0.54 -16.53
N LEU A 345 6.95 -0.75 -16.23
CA LEU A 345 7.33 -1.25 -14.91
C LEU A 345 8.82 -1.60 -14.77
N GLY A 346 9.63 -1.35 -15.81
CA GLY A 346 11.00 -1.86 -15.82
C GLY A 346 11.03 -3.38 -15.69
N ARG A 347 11.83 -3.91 -14.77
CA ARG A 347 11.91 -5.34 -14.51
C ARG A 347 10.88 -5.75 -13.47
N VAL A 348 10.02 -6.70 -13.81
CA VAL A 348 9.14 -7.37 -12.83
C VAL A 348 9.81 -8.67 -12.42
N GLU A 349 10.18 -8.76 -11.14
CA GLU A 349 11.02 -9.83 -10.61
C GLU A 349 10.36 -10.56 -9.43
N CYS A 350 10.77 -11.81 -9.23
CA CYS A 350 10.38 -12.67 -8.12
C CYS A 350 11.62 -13.09 -7.34
N HIS A 351 11.68 -12.77 -6.06
CA HIS A 351 12.79 -13.10 -5.18
C HIS A 351 12.30 -13.85 -3.94
N TYR A 352 12.69 -15.12 -3.80
CA TYR A 352 12.49 -15.87 -2.56
C TYR A 352 13.59 -15.54 -1.56
N THR A 353 13.24 -15.57 -0.28
CA THR A 353 14.17 -15.35 0.82
C THR A 353 13.77 -16.16 2.04
N ASP A 354 14.76 -16.60 2.80
CA ASP A 354 14.61 -17.22 4.12
C ASP A 354 14.64 -16.19 5.25
N TRP A 355 14.72 -14.92 4.93
CA TRP A 355 14.67 -13.84 5.91
C TRP A 355 13.36 -13.86 6.70
N THR A 356 13.50 -13.61 7.99
CA THR A 356 12.38 -13.36 8.91
C THR A 356 12.66 -12.12 9.75
N PRO A 357 11.64 -11.44 10.30
CA PRO A 357 11.87 -10.28 11.15
C PRO A 357 12.59 -10.58 12.47
N LEU A 358 12.77 -11.86 12.83
CA LEU A 358 13.57 -12.28 14.00
C LEU A 358 15.04 -12.52 13.68
N GLN A 359 15.40 -12.66 12.40
CA GLN A 359 16.74 -13.06 11.99
C GLN A 359 17.77 -11.99 12.34
N ASN A 360 18.89 -12.44 12.92
CA ASN A 360 20.04 -11.57 13.26
C ASN A 360 19.72 -10.37 14.17
N ARG A 361 18.66 -10.44 14.98
CA ARG A 361 18.35 -9.37 15.94
C ARG A 361 19.41 -9.31 17.04
N ILE A 362 19.90 -8.10 17.28
CA ILE A 362 20.80 -7.81 18.42
C ILE A 362 19.91 -7.67 19.66
N ASN A 363 20.02 -8.64 20.58
CA ASN A 363 19.20 -8.70 21.80
C ASN A 363 19.80 -7.88 22.96
N SER A 364 20.30 -6.66 22.68
CA SER A 364 20.90 -5.83 23.73
C SER A 364 19.86 -5.20 24.66
N PHE A 365 18.62 -5.08 24.21
CA PHE A 365 17.51 -4.51 24.97
C PHE A 365 16.26 -5.39 24.85
N PRO A 366 15.38 -5.41 25.88
CA PRO A 366 14.10 -6.12 25.78
C PRO A 366 13.24 -5.57 24.63
N GLU A 367 12.69 -6.47 23.84
CA GLU A 367 11.73 -6.15 22.79
C GLU A 367 10.47 -7.03 22.95
N ASP A 368 9.31 -6.51 22.63
CA ASP A 368 8.07 -7.28 22.53
C ASP A 368 8.11 -8.12 21.24
N ARG A 369 8.40 -9.40 21.37
CA ARG A 369 8.52 -10.33 20.25
C ARG A 369 7.91 -11.70 20.58
N ASP A 370 7.52 -12.41 19.54
CA ASP A 370 7.07 -13.81 19.64
C ASP A 370 8.06 -14.73 18.93
N ASP A 371 8.92 -15.40 19.71
CA ASP A 371 9.91 -16.36 19.18
C ASP A 371 9.27 -17.65 18.66
N SER A 372 7.99 -17.92 18.97
CA SER A 372 7.28 -19.14 18.54
C SER A 372 6.69 -19.04 17.13
N ASP A 373 6.49 -17.82 16.62
CA ASP A 373 6.00 -17.56 15.28
C ASP A 373 6.64 -16.28 14.73
N PRO A 374 7.62 -16.37 13.82
CA PRO A 374 8.32 -15.19 13.33
C PRO A 374 7.41 -14.21 12.58
N TRP A 375 6.26 -14.67 12.11
CA TRP A 375 5.37 -13.91 11.23
C TRP A 375 4.26 -13.13 11.95
N GLN A 376 4.35 -13.02 13.28
CA GLN A 376 3.48 -12.11 14.04
C GLN A 376 3.87 -10.65 13.81
N PHE A 377 2.91 -9.75 13.69
CA PHE A 377 3.17 -8.32 13.43
C PHE A 377 4.08 -7.68 14.49
N CYS A 378 3.99 -8.10 15.75
CA CYS A 378 4.88 -7.61 16.80
C CYS A 378 6.38 -7.84 16.49
N ASN A 379 6.71 -8.86 15.67
CA ASN A 379 8.07 -9.13 15.25
C ASN A 379 8.55 -8.19 14.14
N PHE A 380 7.64 -7.69 13.31
CA PHE A 380 7.97 -6.68 12.31
C PHE A 380 8.12 -5.30 12.95
N LEU A 381 7.32 -4.98 13.95
CA LEU A 381 7.33 -3.67 14.59
C LEU A 381 8.72 -3.34 15.16
N ALA A 382 9.22 -2.15 14.84
CA ALA A 382 10.47 -1.61 15.37
C ALA A 382 10.16 -0.45 16.31
N VAL A 383 10.55 -0.60 17.56
CA VAL A 383 10.36 0.41 18.60
C VAL A 383 11.51 1.42 18.59
#